data_5b2ded685282f7b03f24a9f164b3ff72
#
_entry.id   5b2ded685282f7b03f24a9f164b3ff72
#
_cell.length_a   1.000
_cell.length_b   1.000
_cell.length_c   1.000
_cell.angle_alpha   90.00
_cell.angle_beta   90.00
_cell.angle_gamma   90.00
#
_symmetry.space_group_name_H-M   'P 1'
#
loop_
_entity.id
_entity.type
_entity.pdbx_description
1 polymer ?
#
loop_
_entity_poly.entity_id
_entity_poly.type
_entity_poly.pdbx_seq_one_letter_code
_entity_poly.pdbx_strand_id
1 'polypeptide(L)'
;YVGQISRMLESCGAAIAVAPASHMGFLEEVSEQVDLVMTGTPEDFDQLPEKEVEFSPLRPDEPAYLQYTSGSTRFPRGVEIDQSTVLDNLHEIAEHGLKLTHQDRFVSWLPYYHDMGLIGFILVPLICQLSADYLPSRTFAMRPRLWLKIISENRGTISSSPTFGYALCAKRLRPSDYDKYDLSSWRAACVGAEQVNPVPLKAFAENLAPCGFDENAFVACYGMAECVLAVSFAPLDLGLSVDYVDQDLMSTQGLAAPADENSTNTAA
;
A
#
# COMPACT_ATOMS: atom_id res chain seq x y z
N TYR A 1 -12.00 -21.22 1.21
CA TYR A 1 -11.18 -20.37 0.33
C TYR A 1 -11.63 -20.51 -1.12
N VAL A 2 -11.76 -21.77 -1.68
CA VAL A 2 -12.28 -22.03 -3.05
C VAL A 2 -13.63 -21.34 -3.25
N GLY A 3 -14.65 -21.65 -2.43
CA GLY A 3 -15.97 -21.05 -2.57
C GLY A 3 -16.04 -19.53 -2.38
N GLN A 4 -15.00 -18.91 -1.81
CA GLN A 4 -14.89 -17.45 -1.71
C GLN A 4 -14.42 -16.85 -3.05
N ILE A 5 -13.38 -17.45 -3.63
CA ILE A 5 -12.87 -17.04 -4.95
C ILE A 5 -13.91 -17.32 -6.04
N SER A 6 -14.58 -18.49 -6.02
CA SER A 6 -15.65 -18.81 -6.98
C SER A 6 -16.72 -17.72 -7.00
N ARG A 7 -17.20 -17.28 -5.83
CA ARG A 7 -18.18 -16.20 -5.74
C ARG A 7 -17.65 -14.85 -6.22
N MET A 8 -16.38 -14.55 -6.00
CA MET A 8 -15.79 -13.32 -6.52
C MET A 8 -15.78 -13.34 -8.05
N LEU A 9 -15.33 -14.43 -8.65
CA LEU A 9 -15.30 -14.60 -10.12
C LEU A 9 -16.70 -14.58 -10.72
N GLU A 10 -17.68 -15.24 -10.09
CA GLU A 10 -19.08 -15.18 -10.50
C GLU A 10 -19.64 -13.76 -10.43
N SER A 11 -19.38 -13.04 -9.33
CA SER A 11 -19.93 -11.70 -9.10
C SER A 11 -19.39 -10.65 -10.08
N CYS A 12 -18.19 -10.83 -10.59
CA CYS A 12 -17.60 -9.92 -11.59
C CYS A 12 -17.75 -10.43 -13.03
N GLY A 13 -18.37 -11.60 -13.23
CA GLY A 13 -18.53 -12.18 -14.58
C GLY A 13 -17.18 -12.48 -15.23
N ALA A 14 -16.18 -12.92 -14.46
CA ALA A 14 -14.84 -13.18 -14.96
C ALA A 14 -14.89 -14.26 -16.06
N ALA A 15 -14.33 -13.96 -17.22
CA ALA A 15 -14.17 -14.93 -18.30
C ALA A 15 -12.81 -15.63 -18.26
N ILE A 16 -11.82 -14.99 -17.69
CA ILE A 16 -10.43 -15.48 -17.64
C ILE A 16 -9.90 -15.38 -16.22
N ALA A 17 -9.16 -16.39 -15.80
CA ALA A 17 -8.45 -16.37 -14.52
C ALA A 17 -6.98 -16.75 -14.70
N VAL A 18 -6.09 -15.94 -14.13
CA VAL A 18 -4.64 -16.12 -14.20
C VAL A 18 -4.07 -16.28 -12.80
N ALA A 19 -3.24 -17.30 -12.61
CA ALA A 19 -2.58 -17.53 -11.33
C ALA A 19 -1.14 -18.02 -11.52
N PRO A 20 -0.24 -17.78 -10.55
CA PRO A 20 1.08 -18.40 -10.57
C PRO A 20 0.98 -19.93 -10.55
N ALA A 21 1.95 -20.63 -11.13
CA ALA A 21 1.98 -22.10 -11.19
C ALA A 21 1.75 -22.78 -9.83
N SER A 22 2.21 -22.18 -8.73
CA SER A 22 2.00 -22.68 -7.36
C SER A 22 0.54 -22.67 -6.89
N HIS A 23 -0.36 -21.99 -7.61
CA HIS A 23 -1.79 -21.85 -7.27
C HIS A 23 -2.71 -22.49 -8.32
N MET A 24 -2.15 -23.13 -9.35
CA MET A 24 -2.96 -23.70 -10.44
C MET A 24 -3.89 -24.80 -9.95
N GLY A 25 -3.45 -25.74 -9.08
CA GLY A 25 -4.33 -26.76 -8.54
C GLY A 25 -5.54 -26.19 -7.77
N PHE A 26 -5.36 -25.01 -7.15
CA PHE A 26 -6.44 -24.29 -6.50
C PHE A 26 -7.38 -23.64 -7.52
N LEU A 27 -6.83 -23.08 -8.60
CA LEU A 27 -7.62 -22.49 -9.68
C LEU A 27 -8.43 -23.52 -10.47
N GLU A 28 -7.91 -24.75 -10.60
CA GLU A 28 -8.62 -25.89 -11.18
C GLU A 28 -9.88 -26.24 -10.36
N GLU A 29 -9.79 -26.32 -9.03
CA GLU A 29 -10.95 -26.53 -8.16
C GLU A 29 -12.01 -25.41 -8.28
N VAL A 30 -11.55 -24.16 -8.48
CA VAL A 30 -12.44 -23.00 -8.72
C VAL A 30 -13.13 -23.12 -10.06
N SER A 31 -12.42 -23.53 -11.12
CA SER A 31 -12.96 -23.66 -12.48
C SER A 31 -14.02 -24.78 -12.61
N GLU A 32 -14.06 -25.72 -11.67
CA GLU A 32 -15.17 -26.70 -11.58
C GLU A 32 -16.50 -26.04 -11.14
N GLN A 33 -16.44 -24.89 -10.49
CA GLN A 33 -17.60 -24.19 -9.93
C GLN A 33 -18.01 -22.95 -10.71
N VAL A 34 -17.11 -22.38 -11.52
CA VAL A 34 -17.32 -21.16 -12.29
C VAL A 34 -17.01 -21.41 -13.76
N ASP A 35 -17.89 -20.97 -14.65
CA ASP A 35 -17.71 -21.11 -16.10
C ASP A 35 -16.68 -20.07 -16.60
N LEU A 36 -15.42 -20.48 -16.68
CA LEU A 36 -14.31 -19.68 -17.19
C LEU A 36 -13.95 -20.13 -18.62
N VAL A 37 -13.77 -19.16 -19.49
CA VAL A 37 -13.34 -19.41 -20.88
C VAL A 37 -11.90 -19.93 -20.92
N MET A 38 -11.05 -19.41 -20.04
CA MET A 38 -9.64 -19.81 -19.96
C MET A 38 -9.08 -19.61 -18.56
N THR A 39 -8.27 -20.56 -18.13
CA THR A 39 -7.44 -20.48 -16.94
C THR A 39 -6.00 -20.82 -17.29
N GLY A 40 -5.03 -20.21 -16.62
CA GLY A 40 -3.60 -20.53 -16.86
C GLY A 40 -2.65 -19.67 -16.03
N THR A 41 -1.39 -19.94 -16.22
CA THR A 41 -0.29 -19.14 -15.69
C THR A 41 0.00 -17.95 -16.62
N PRO A 42 0.71 -16.91 -16.20
CA PRO A 42 1.17 -15.85 -17.10
C PRO A 42 1.91 -16.40 -18.32
N GLU A 43 2.75 -17.44 -18.13
CA GLU A 43 3.53 -18.07 -19.18
C GLU A 43 2.65 -18.79 -20.23
N ASP A 44 1.49 -19.33 -19.83
CA ASP A 44 0.54 -19.92 -20.76
C ASP A 44 -0.11 -18.85 -21.65
N PHE A 45 -0.38 -17.66 -21.09
CA PHE A 45 -0.92 -16.54 -21.84
C PHE A 45 0.11 -15.92 -22.79
N ASP A 46 1.39 -15.91 -22.43
CA ASP A 46 2.48 -15.44 -23.30
C ASP A 46 2.64 -16.31 -24.56
N GLN A 47 2.13 -17.55 -24.54
CA GLN A 47 2.16 -18.47 -25.68
C GLN A 47 0.97 -18.34 -26.62
N LEU A 48 -0.02 -17.50 -26.29
CA LEU A 48 -1.14 -17.26 -27.17
C LEU A 48 -0.68 -16.58 -28.48
N PRO A 49 -1.33 -16.90 -29.61
CA PRO A 49 -0.96 -16.29 -30.87
C PRO A 49 -1.16 -14.77 -30.84
N GLU A 50 -0.13 -14.06 -31.27
CA GLU A 50 -0.21 -12.60 -31.42
C GLU A 50 -1.31 -12.24 -32.42
N LYS A 51 -2.11 -11.28 -32.06
CA LYS A 51 -3.16 -10.72 -32.89
C LYS A 51 -3.05 -9.20 -32.85
N GLU A 52 -3.02 -8.59 -34.03
CA GLU A 52 -3.19 -7.14 -34.07
C GLU A 52 -4.56 -6.76 -33.51
N VAL A 53 -4.54 -5.93 -32.48
CA VAL A 53 -5.74 -5.39 -31.85
C VAL A 53 -5.69 -3.88 -31.95
N GLU A 54 -6.77 -3.32 -32.49
CA GLU A 54 -6.96 -1.88 -32.46
C GLU A 54 -7.42 -1.48 -31.03
N PHE A 55 -6.58 -0.73 -30.34
CA PHE A 55 -6.91 -0.23 -29.00
C PHE A 55 -7.85 0.96 -29.10
N SER A 56 -9.03 0.82 -28.52
CA SER A 56 -9.93 1.95 -28.28
C SER A 56 -9.73 2.46 -26.86
N PRO A 57 -9.50 3.76 -26.66
CA PRO A 57 -9.48 4.34 -25.32
C PRO A 57 -10.82 4.07 -24.62
N LEU A 58 -10.74 3.68 -23.36
CA LEU A 58 -11.94 3.55 -22.52
C LEU A 58 -12.53 4.94 -22.22
N ARG A 59 -13.85 4.98 -22.09
CA ARG A 59 -14.53 6.22 -21.71
C ARG A 59 -14.34 6.50 -20.21
N PRO A 60 -14.46 7.75 -19.78
CA PRO A 60 -14.31 8.11 -18.37
C PRO A 60 -15.24 7.35 -17.42
N ASP A 61 -16.44 6.99 -17.88
CA ASP A 61 -17.49 6.29 -17.14
C ASP A 61 -17.40 4.74 -17.24
N GLU A 62 -16.41 4.20 -17.95
CA GLU A 62 -16.21 2.76 -18.05
C GLU A 62 -15.39 2.23 -16.87
N PRO A 63 -15.70 1.02 -16.37
CA PRO A 63 -14.93 0.39 -15.31
C PRO A 63 -13.45 0.25 -15.67
N ALA A 64 -12.56 0.68 -14.78
CA ALA A 64 -11.14 0.46 -14.88
C ALA A 64 -10.77 -0.90 -14.31
N TYR A 65 -11.25 -1.17 -13.09
CA TYR A 65 -11.01 -2.43 -12.38
C TYR A 65 -12.01 -2.61 -11.23
N LEU A 66 -12.02 -3.83 -10.70
CA LEU A 66 -12.71 -4.17 -9.45
C LEU A 66 -11.70 -4.44 -8.35
N GLN A 67 -11.82 -3.73 -7.25
CA GLN A 67 -11.03 -3.97 -6.04
C GLN A 67 -11.86 -4.72 -5.02
N TYR A 68 -11.50 -5.97 -4.73
CA TYR A 68 -12.15 -6.72 -3.68
C TYR A 68 -11.57 -6.38 -2.31
N THR A 69 -12.45 -5.96 -1.39
CA THR A 69 -12.07 -5.62 -0.02
C THR A 69 -12.38 -6.79 0.92
N SER A 70 -11.57 -6.96 1.96
CA SER A 70 -11.79 -7.98 3.00
C SER A 70 -13.05 -7.72 3.83
N GLY A 71 -13.60 -6.50 3.81
CA GLY A 71 -14.84 -6.06 4.42
C GLY A 71 -15.13 -6.60 5.83
N SER A 72 -15.97 -5.93 6.58
CA SER A 72 -16.53 -6.44 7.86
C SER A 72 -17.58 -7.55 7.66
N THR A 73 -17.92 -7.86 6.41
CA THR A 73 -18.91 -8.87 6.02
C THR A 73 -18.23 -10.20 5.70
N ARG A 74 -19.00 -11.29 5.83
CA ARG A 74 -18.53 -12.67 5.59
C ARG A 74 -17.94 -12.91 4.18
N PHE A 75 -18.27 -12.06 3.22
CA PHE A 75 -17.80 -12.16 1.84
C PHE A 75 -17.16 -10.84 1.38
N PRO A 76 -16.04 -10.91 0.63
CA PRO A 76 -15.44 -9.74 0.00
C PRO A 76 -16.46 -9.04 -0.90
N ARG A 77 -16.41 -7.70 -0.91
CA ARG A 77 -17.19 -6.87 -1.83
C ARG A 77 -16.29 -6.34 -2.91
N GLY A 78 -16.70 -6.47 -4.17
CA GLY A 78 -16.03 -5.83 -5.28
C GLY A 78 -16.43 -4.35 -5.34
N VAL A 79 -15.47 -3.48 -5.20
CA VAL A 79 -15.63 -2.04 -5.43
C VAL A 79 -15.33 -1.80 -6.90
N GLU A 80 -16.31 -1.32 -7.64
CA GLU A 80 -16.15 -0.94 -9.05
C GLU A 80 -15.60 0.49 -9.11
N ILE A 81 -14.47 0.63 -9.79
CA ILE A 81 -13.78 1.89 -9.98
C ILE A 81 -13.75 2.22 -11.46
N ASP A 82 -14.23 3.40 -11.84
CA ASP A 82 -14.22 3.87 -13.23
C ASP A 82 -12.90 4.60 -13.58
N GLN A 83 -12.71 4.85 -14.89
CA GLN A 83 -11.50 5.45 -15.44
C GLN A 83 -11.27 6.87 -14.88
N SER A 84 -12.32 7.68 -14.79
CA SER A 84 -12.19 9.07 -14.32
C SER A 84 -11.80 9.11 -12.85
N THR A 85 -12.45 8.29 -12.01
CA THR A 85 -12.18 8.25 -10.56
C THR A 85 -10.74 7.83 -10.25
N VAL A 86 -10.20 6.85 -11.01
CA VAL A 86 -8.78 6.48 -10.89
C VAL A 86 -7.90 7.67 -11.19
N LEU A 87 -8.10 8.30 -12.35
CA LEU A 87 -7.24 9.41 -12.80
C LEU A 87 -7.30 10.59 -11.85
N ASP A 88 -8.47 10.94 -11.35
CA ASP A 88 -8.66 12.02 -10.37
C ASP A 88 -7.90 11.71 -9.07
N ASN A 89 -8.02 10.50 -8.52
CA ASN A 89 -7.32 10.16 -7.28
C ASN A 89 -5.80 10.09 -7.48
N LEU A 90 -5.31 9.61 -8.63
CA LEU A 90 -3.89 9.64 -8.97
C LEU A 90 -3.36 11.08 -9.03
N HIS A 91 -4.13 11.98 -9.63
CA HIS A 91 -3.78 13.41 -9.71
C HIS A 91 -3.74 14.06 -8.32
N GLU A 92 -4.77 13.83 -7.50
CA GLU A 92 -4.84 14.35 -6.13
C GLU A 92 -3.68 13.84 -5.25
N ILE A 93 -3.32 12.56 -5.36
CA ILE A 93 -2.16 12.01 -4.67
C ILE A 93 -0.87 12.71 -5.13
N ALA A 94 -0.71 12.87 -6.44
CA ALA A 94 0.52 13.40 -7.02
C ALA A 94 0.71 14.88 -6.71
N GLU A 95 -0.31 15.70 -6.93
CA GLU A 95 -0.19 17.16 -6.89
C GLU A 95 -0.47 17.73 -5.50
N HIS A 96 -1.48 17.22 -4.82
CA HIS A 96 -1.93 17.79 -3.54
C HIS A 96 -1.44 17.00 -2.33
N GLY A 97 -1.44 15.66 -2.41
CA GLY A 97 -0.99 14.80 -1.31
C GLY A 97 0.52 14.80 -1.15
N LEU A 98 1.24 14.30 -2.15
CA LEU A 98 2.68 14.09 -2.09
C LEU A 98 3.50 15.23 -2.74
N LYS A 99 2.87 16.10 -3.50
CA LYS A 99 3.52 17.21 -4.23
C LYS A 99 4.73 16.71 -5.02
N LEU A 100 4.47 15.73 -5.89
CA LEU A 100 5.51 15.01 -6.61
C LEU A 100 6.25 15.92 -7.59
N THR A 101 7.53 15.66 -7.74
CA THR A 101 8.43 16.30 -8.68
C THR A 101 9.15 15.25 -9.53
N HIS A 102 9.74 15.66 -10.63
CA HIS A 102 10.56 14.77 -11.49
C HIS A 102 11.81 14.20 -10.80
N GLN A 103 12.15 14.68 -9.60
CA GLN A 103 13.27 14.19 -8.80
C GLN A 103 12.85 13.05 -7.86
N ASP A 104 11.56 12.80 -7.73
CA ASP A 104 11.06 11.79 -6.81
C ASP A 104 11.30 10.38 -7.35
N ARG A 105 11.58 9.47 -6.41
CA ARG A 105 11.79 8.06 -6.65
C ARG A 105 11.04 7.23 -5.61
N PHE A 106 10.24 6.32 -6.08
CA PHE A 106 9.43 5.45 -5.25
C PHE A 106 10.20 4.20 -4.84
N VAL A 107 10.00 3.75 -3.61
CA VAL A 107 10.48 2.45 -3.14
C VAL A 107 9.34 1.74 -2.42
N SER A 108 8.99 0.53 -2.83
CA SER A 108 7.86 -0.20 -2.24
C SER A 108 8.14 -1.67 -2.02
N TRP A 109 7.64 -2.19 -0.91
CA TRP A 109 7.51 -3.62 -0.62
C TRP A 109 6.05 -4.05 -0.48
N LEU A 110 5.10 -3.11 -0.70
CA LEU A 110 3.68 -3.35 -0.55
C LEU A 110 3.17 -4.35 -1.60
N PRO A 111 2.21 -5.20 -1.23
CA PRO A 111 1.63 -6.16 -2.17
C PRO A 111 0.78 -5.44 -3.23
N TYR A 112 0.89 -5.87 -4.49
CA TYR A 112 0.20 -5.26 -5.62
C TYR A 112 -1.30 -5.57 -5.68
N TYR A 113 -1.77 -6.54 -4.90
CA TYR A 113 -3.20 -6.86 -4.76
C TYR A 113 -3.91 -5.99 -3.70
N HIS A 114 -3.19 -5.11 -3.04
CA HIS A 114 -3.71 -4.09 -2.12
C HIS A 114 -3.71 -2.74 -2.81
N ASP A 115 -4.76 -1.93 -2.61
CA ASP A 115 -4.90 -0.60 -3.21
C ASP A 115 -3.68 0.30 -2.96
N MET A 116 -3.16 0.34 -1.74
CA MET A 116 -1.96 1.12 -1.42
C MET A 116 -0.74 0.71 -2.27
N GLY A 117 -0.56 -0.58 -2.55
CA GLY A 117 0.52 -1.07 -3.41
C GLY A 117 0.25 -0.81 -4.90
N LEU A 118 -0.97 -1.10 -5.36
CA LEU A 118 -1.36 -0.93 -6.76
C LEU A 118 -1.43 0.55 -7.14
N ILE A 119 -2.25 1.31 -6.44
CA ILE A 119 -2.50 2.71 -6.78
C ILE A 119 -1.29 3.58 -6.40
N GLY A 120 -0.91 3.54 -5.12
CA GLY A 120 0.13 4.44 -4.60
C GLY A 120 1.54 4.17 -5.15
N PHE A 121 1.86 2.92 -5.50
CA PHE A 121 3.24 2.55 -5.84
C PHE A 121 3.43 1.92 -7.22
N ILE A 122 2.36 1.63 -7.96
CA ILE A 122 2.45 1.26 -9.38
C ILE A 122 1.85 2.36 -10.25
N LEU A 123 0.58 2.69 -10.06
CA LEU A 123 -0.11 3.62 -10.97
C LEU A 123 0.36 5.07 -10.80
N VAL A 124 0.57 5.56 -9.56
CA VAL A 124 1.08 6.93 -9.34
C VAL A 124 2.45 7.14 -9.99
N PRO A 125 3.50 6.36 -9.70
CA PRO A 125 4.78 6.56 -10.39
C PRO A 125 4.70 6.33 -11.90
N LEU A 126 3.84 5.44 -12.38
CA LEU A 126 3.65 5.19 -13.81
C LEU A 126 3.08 6.42 -14.53
N ILE A 127 1.99 7.00 -14.03
CA ILE A 127 1.37 8.17 -14.67
C ILE A 127 2.25 9.41 -14.58
N CYS A 128 3.02 9.56 -13.49
CA CYS A 128 3.96 10.64 -13.29
C CYS A 128 5.30 10.41 -13.99
N GLN A 129 5.51 9.26 -14.64
CA GLN A 129 6.76 8.86 -15.31
C GLN A 129 7.97 8.89 -14.36
N LEU A 130 7.77 8.46 -13.11
CA LEU A 130 8.78 8.43 -12.06
C LEU A 130 9.35 7.03 -11.89
N SER A 131 10.62 6.97 -11.47
CA SER A 131 11.26 5.69 -11.16
C SER A 131 10.70 5.06 -9.91
N ALA A 132 10.54 3.73 -9.93
CA ALA A 132 10.10 2.95 -8.78
C ALA A 132 10.92 1.67 -8.62
N ASP A 133 11.32 1.38 -7.39
CA ASP A 133 12.03 0.16 -7.00
C ASP A 133 11.11 -0.72 -6.17
N TYR A 134 11.07 -2.01 -6.48
CA TYR A 134 10.16 -2.95 -5.83
C TYR A 134 10.91 -4.05 -5.10
N LEU A 135 10.48 -4.32 -3.87
CA LEU A 135 10.92 -5.43 -3.05
C LEU A 135 9.75 -6.37 -2.81
N PRO A 136 9.81 -7.65 -3.16
CA PRO A 136 8.71 -8.58 -2.87
C PRO A 136 8.36 -8.58 -1.38
N SER A 137 7.07 -8.54 -1.04
CA SER A 137 6.57 -8.48 0.35
C SER A 137 7.11 -9.62 1.22
N ARG A 138 7.23 -10.83 0.64
CA ARG A 138 7.85 -11.98 1.32
C ARG A 138 9.33 -11.73 1.66
N THR A 139 10.06 -11.11 0.74
CA THR A 139 11.48 -10.77 0.95
C THR A 139 11.60 -9.70 2.04
N PHE A 140 10.73 -8.69 2.03
CA PHE A 140 10.66 -7.71 3.11
C PHE A 140 10.41 -8.38 4.47
N ALA A 141 9.40 -9.25 4.58
CA ALA A 141 9.08 -9.94 5.84
C ALA A 141 10.28 -10.72 6.42
N MET A 142 11.08 -11.36 5.55
CA MET A 142 12.27 -12.11 5.96
C MET A 142 13.47 -11.19 6.24
N ARG A 143 13.63 -10.11 5.48
CA ARG A 143 14.80 -9.23 5.47
C ARG A 143 14.40 -7.75 5.39
N PRO A 144 13.72 -7.19 6.40
CA PRO A 144 13.17 -5.83 6.33
C PRO A 144 14.23 -4.75 6.08
N ARG A 145 15.46 -4.97 6.50
CA ARG A 145 16.58 -4.05 6.24
C ARG A 145 16.92 -3.86 4.76
N LEU A 146 16.48 -4.76 3.87
CA LEU A 146 16.64 -4.55 2.42
C LEU A 146 15.84 -3.35 1.93
N TRP A 147 14.72 -3.03 2.56
CA TRP A 147 13.95 -1.83 2.25
C TRP A 147 14.78 -0.57 2.49
N LEU A 148 15.41 -0.45 3.66
CA LEU A 148 16.29 0.68 3.99
C LEU A 148 17.50 0.74 3.05
N LYS A 149 18.04 -0.43 2.70
CA LYS A 149 19.16 -0.54 1.75
C LYS A 149 18.78 0.02 0.37
N ILE A 150 17.63 -0.37 -0.18
CA ILE A 150 17.16 0.10 -1.49
C ILE A 150 16.91 1.61 -1.46
N ILE A 151 16.27 2.13 -0.39
CA ILE A 151 16.06 3.56 -0.23
C ILE A 151 17.40 4.30 -0.24
N SER A 152 18.38 3.82 0.52
CA SER A 152 19.70 4.41 0.61
C SER A 152 20.46 4.37 -0.71
N GLU A 153 20.58 3.20 -1.34
CA GLU A 153 21.39 3.02 -2.55
C GLU A 153 20.80 3.75 -3.76
N ASN A 154 19.46 3.77 -3.87
CA ASN A 154 18.76 4.37 -5.01
C ASN A 154 18.27 5.79 -4.71
N ARG A 155 18.57 6.33 -3.54
CA ARG A 155 18.10 7.64 -3.09
C ARG A 155 16.58 7.80 -3.19
N GLY A 156 15.86 6.77 -2.69
CA GLY A 156 14.39 6.77 -2.65
C GLY A 156 13.86 7.95 -1.84
N THR A 157 12.85 8.63 -2.37
CA THR A 157 12.27 9.82 -1.74
C THR A 157 10.89 9.56 -1.15
N ILE A 158 10.15 8.61 -1.72
CA ILE A 158 8.77 8.26 -1.34
C ILE A 158 8.71 6.77 -1.04
N SER A 159 8.22 6.43 0.14
CA SER A 159 7.89 5.05 0.48
C SER A 159 6.74 5.00 1.49
N SER A 160 6.07 3.87 1.59
CA SER A 160 4.96 3.70 2.51
C SER A 160 4.99 2.33 3.19
N SER A 161 4.44 2.30 4.37
CA SER A 161 4.24 1.07 5.12
C SER A 161 3.14 1.26 6.17
N PRO A 162 2.37 0.23 6.51
CA PRO A 162 1.69 0.18 7.79
C PRO A 162 2.69 0.28 8.94
N THR A 163 2.24 0.68 10.12
CA THR A 163 3.09 0.87 11.31
C THR A 163 3.97 -0.35 11.62
N PHE A 164 3.42 -1.56 11.41
CA PHE A 164 4.17 -2.79 11.69
C PHE A 164 5.45 -2.93 10.86
N GLY A 165 5.49 -2.40 9.64
CA GLY A 165 6.68 -2.49 8.79
C GLY A 165 7.83 -1.65 9.30
N TYR A 166 7.55 -0.43 9.78
CA TYR A 166 8.52 0.42 10.47
C TYR A 166 9.02 -0.26 11.76
N ALA A 167 8.09 -0.80 12.58
CA ALA A 167 8.42 -1.53 13.79
C ALA A 167 9.32 -2.75 13.51
N LEU A 168 9.04 -3.50 12.44
CA LEU A 168 9.84 -4.65 12.04
C LEU A 168 11.26 -4.25 11.62
N CYS A 169 11.41 -3.15 10.89
CA CYS A 169 12.71 -2.60 10.54
C CYS A 169 13.49 -2.19 11.79
N ALA A 170 12.90 -1.37 12.67
CA ALA A 170 13.54 -0.91 13.90
C ALA A 170 14.03 -2.09 14.76
N LYS A 171 13.19 -3.12 14.93
CA LYS A 171 13.52 -4.34 15.71
C LYS A 171 14.69 -5.14 15.10
N ARG A 172 14.92 -5.05 13.80
CA ARG A 172 15.95 -5.82 13.09
C ARG A 172 17.23 -5.05 12.83
N LEU A 173 17.29 -3.76 13.20
CA LEU A 173 18.51 -2.95 13.12
C LEU A 173 19.59 -3.46 14.09
N ARG A 174 20.83 -3.29 13.69
CA ARG A 174 22.02 -3.60 14.48
C ARG A 174 22.91 -2.35 14.53
N PRO A 175 23.73 -2.16 15.57
CA PRO A 175 24.66 -1.02 15.62
C PRO A 175 25.55 -0.90 14.38
N SER A 176 25.95 -2.03 13.78
CA SER A 176 26.75 -2.08 12.55
C SER A 176 26.01 -1.66 11.30
N ASP A 177 24.73 -1.35 11.36
CA ASP A 177 23.93 -0.95 10.20
C ASP A 177 23.88 0.58 10.05
N TYR A 178 24.14 1.35 11.11
CA TYR A 178 24.03 2.81 11.09
C TYR A 178 24.99 3.49 10.10
N ASP A 179 26.19 2.94 9.90
CA ASP A 179 27.17 3.46 8.95
C ASP A 179 26.91 3.00 7.49
N LYS A 180 25.86 2.21 7.26
CA LYS A 180 25.60 1.61 5.95
C LYS A 180 24.50 2.28 5.15
N TYR A 181 23.68 3.09 5.79
CA TYR A 181 22.53 3.72 5.16
C TYR A 181 22.65 5.23 5.15
N ASP A 182 22.25 5.84 4.04
CA ASP A 182 21.94 7.27 3.92
C ASP A 182 20.48 7.41 3.54
N LEU A 183 19.64 7.77 4.49
CA LEU A 183 18.20 7.94 4.34
C LEU A 183 17.79 9.41 4.19
N SER A 184 18.75 10.32 4.04
CA SER A 184 18.51 11.77 3.94
C SER A 184 17.67 12.18 2.73
N SER A 185 17.55 11.30 1.72
CA SER A 185 16.68 11.54 0.56
C SER A 185 15.20 11.23 0.83
N TRP A 186 14.88 10.47 1.88
CA TRP A 186 13.52 9.99 2.13
C TRP A 186 12.65 11.11 2.74
N ARG A 187 11.92 11.83 1.88
CA ARG A 187 11.12 13.00 2.27
C ARG A 187 9.66 12.70 2.63
N ALA A 188 9.11 11.56 2.18
CA ALA A 188 7.75 11.14 2.53
C ALA A 188 7.72 9.65 2.89
N ALA A 189 7.67 9.39 4.19
CA ALA A 189 7.50 8.10 4.82
C ALA A 189 6.02 7.92 5.19
N CYS A 190 5.20 7.51 4.22
CA CYS A 190 3.75 7.40 4.41
C CYS A 190 3.40 6.26 5.37
N VAL A 191 2.44 6.52 6.26
CA VAL A 191 1.93 5.56 7.26
C VAL A 191 0.42 5.49 7.17
N GLY A 192 -0.13 4.29 6.99
CA GLY A 192 -1.58 4.10 6.89
C GLY A 192 -1.97 2.63 6.81
N ALA A 193 -3.19 2.39 6.31
CA ALA A 193 -3.82 1.08 6.16
C ALA A 193 -4.15 0.33 7.48
N GLU A 194 -3.75 0.86 8.62
CA GLU A 194 -4.09 0.38 9.96
C GLU A 194 -4.11 1.56 10.93
N GLN A 195 -4.52 1.33 12.17
CA GLN A 195 -4.39 2.35 13.21
C GLN A 195 -2.92 2.74 13.38
N VAL A 196 -2.63 4.03 13.22
CA VAL A 196 -1.27 4.56 13.33
C VAL A 196 -0.85 4.60 14.79
N ASN A 197 0.10 3.75 15.17
CA ASN A 197 0.68 3.75 16.52
C ASN A 197 1.97 4.58 16.50
N PRO A 198 2.06 5.69 17.26
CA PRO A 198 3.23 6.57 17.24
C PRO A 198 4.46 5.96 17.90
N VAL A 199 4.31 5.05 18.86
CA VAL A 199 5.44 4.51 19.65
C VAL A 199 6.49 3.80 18.78
N PRO A 200 6.16 2.81 17.93
CA PRO A 200 7.16 2.19 17.08
C PRO A 200 7.70 3.12 15.99
N LEU A 201 6.95 4.16 15.60
CA LEU A 201 7.40 5.15 14.61
C LEU A 201 8.43 6.10 15.22
N LYS A 202 8.23 6.57 16.45
CA LYS A 202 9.22 7.33 17.21
C LYS A 202 10.52 6.52 17.37
N ALA A 203 10.41 5.25 17.79
CA ALA A 203 11.57 4.37 17.92
C ALA A 203 12.30 4.13 16.59
N PHE A 204 11.57 4.03 15.47
CA PHE A 204 12.16 3.95 14.14
C PHE A 204 12.95 5.21 13.79
N ALA A 205 12.37 6.40 14.01
CA ALA A 205 13.02 7.67 13.72
C ALA A 205 14.28 7.87 14.58
N GLU A 206 14.20 7.65 15.88
CA GLU A 206 15.34 7.74 16.81
C GLU A 206 16.49 6.82 16.39
N ASN A 207 16.18 5.56 16.06
CA ASN A 207 17.18 4.58 15.63
C ASN A 207 17.84 4.93 14.29
N LEU A 208 17.13 5.61 13.39
CA LEU A 208 17.63 5.93 12.05
C LEU A 208 18.00 7.40 11.83
N ALA A 209 17.86 8.26 12.86
CA ALA A 209 18.38 9.62 12.81
C ALA A 209 19.90 9.67 12.49
N PRO A 210 20.76 8.77 13.04
CA PRO A 210 22.16 8.73 12.62
C PRO A 210 22.38 8.38 11.15
N CYS A 211 21.40 7.72 10.50
CA CYS A 211 21.40 7.42 9.07
C CYS A 211 20.80 8.54 8.21
N GLY A 212 20.49 9.71 8.79
CA GLY A 212 19.93 10.85 8.09
C GLY A 212 18.41 10.78 7.88
N PHE A 213 17.68 9.84 8.53
CA PHE A 213 16.23 9.83 8.50
C PHE A 213 15.69 11.01 9.33
N ASP A 214 14.83 11.83 8.71
CA ASP A 214 14.13 12.93 9.37
C ASP A 214 12.76 12.44 9.85
N GLU A 215 12.45 12.61 11.13
CA GLU A 215 11.14 12.25 11.69
C GLU A 215 9.98 13.06 11.06
N ASN A 216 10.27 14.26 10.56
CA ASN A 216 9.30 15.08 9.85
C ASN A 216 8.92 14.51 8.48
N ALA A 217 9.65 13.51 7.98
CA ALA A 217 9.28 12.78 6.78
C ALA A 217 8.04 11.88 6.97
N PHE A 218 7.63 11.57 8.19
CA PHE A 218 6.40 10.80 8.40
C PHE A 218 5.16 11.57 7.94
N VAL A 219 4.34 10.88 7.14
CA VAL A 219 3.07 11.40 6.62
C VAL A 219 1.98 10.40 6.97
N ALA A 220 1.13 10.73 7.94
CA ALA A 220 -0.04 9.92 8.24
C ALA A 220 -1.04 10.03 7.07
N CYS A 221 -1.50 8.87 6.58
CA CYS A 221 -2.39 8.78 5.43
C CYS A 221 -3.62 7.94 5.78
N TYR A 222 -4.77 8.36 5.30
CA TYR A 222 -5.99 7.58 5.36
C TYR A 222 -6.53 7.36 3.95
N GLY A 223 -7.01 6.13 3.72
CA GLY A 223 -7.58 5.75 2.44
C GLY A 223 -8.45 4.50 2.53
N MET A 224 -9.18 4.24 1.47
CA MET A 224 -10.02 3.06 1.31
C MET A 224 -10.29 2.79 -0.17
N ALA A 225 -10.55 1.53 -0.51
CA ALA A 225 -10.78 1.10 -1.89
C ALA A 225 -11.97 1.82 -2.56
N GLU A 226 -13.02 2.16 -1.79
CA GLU A 226 -14.20 2.90 -2.27
C GLU A 226 -13.87 4.32 -2.77
N CYS A 227 -12.69 4.84 -2.39
CA CYS A 227 -12.16 6.11 -2.89
C CYS A 227 -10.92 5.89 -3.79
N VAL A 228 -10.81 4.75 -4.43
CA VAL A 228 -9.63 4.28 -5.17
C VAL A 228 -8.47 3.94 -4.22
N LEU A 229 -7.96 4.94 -3.50
CA LEU A 229 -6.95 4.79 -2.45
C LEU A 229 -7.05 5.94 -1.44
N ALA A 230 -6.61 7.13 -1.82
CA ALA A 230 -6.33 8.19 -0.87
C ALA A 230 -7.57 9.06 -0.59
N VAL A 231 -7.85 9.26 0.70
CA VAL A 231 -8.85 10.19 1.20
C VAL A 231 -8.19 11.42 1.83
N SER A 232 -7.11 11.21 2.59
CA SER A 232 -6.39 12.31 3.21
C SER A 232 -4.92 12.00 3.47
N PHE A 233 -4.12 13.07 3.48
CA PHE A 233 -2.72 13.07 3.87
C PHE A 233 -2.50 14.11 4.97
N ALA A 234 -1.70 13.80 5.97
CA ALA A 234 -1.14 14.82 6.83
C ALA A 234 -0.22 15.75 6.01
N PRO A 235 -0.05 17.02 6.41
CA PRO A 235 0.87 17.93 5.72
C PRO A 235 2.30 17.37 5.70
N LEU A 236 2.99 17.57 4.57
CA LEU A 236 4.39 17.20 4.41
C LEU A 236 5.29 18.05 5.33
N ASP A 237 6.43 17.49 5.71
CA ASP A 237 7.50 18.14 6.49
C ASP A 237 7.10 18.56 7.92
N LEU A 238 5.98 18.03 8.44
CA LEU A 238 5.54 18.31 9.82
C LEU A 238 5.63 17.08 10.75
N GLY A 239 5.88 15.91 10.19
CA GLY A 239 5.91 14.67 10.94
C GLY A 239 4.54 14.26 11.50
N LEU A 240 4.55 13.47 12.56
CA LEU A 240 3.32 12.98 13.19
C LEU A 240 2.79 13.98 14.21
N SER A 241 1.51 14.36 14.06
CA SER A 241 0.75 15.01 15.12
C SER A 241 -0.01 13.95 15.92
N VAL A 242 0.18 13.92 17.23
CA VAL A 242 -0.37 12.89 18.11
C VAL A 242 -1.21 13.55 19.20
N ASP A 243 -2.47 13.15 19.30
CA ASP A 243 -3.34 13.52 20.41
C ASP A 243 -3.38 12.39 21.43
N TYR A 244 -3.26 12.74 22.70
CA TYR A 244 -3.40 11.80 23.80
C TYR A 244 -4.75 11.98 24.47
N VAL A 245 -5.52 10.88 24.55
CA VAL A 245 -6.89 10.89 25.05
C VAL A 245 -7.07 9.89 26.19
N ASP A 246 -8.05 10.18 27.08
CA ASP A 246 -8.46 9.25 28.13
C ASP A 246 -9.08 8.00 27.52
N GLN A 247 -8.45 6.84 27.73
CA GLN A 247 -8.85 5.56 27.15
C GLN A 247 -10.22 5.09 27.67
N ASP A 248 -10.54 5.32 28.95
CA ASP A 248 -11.80 4.89 29.54
C ASP A 248 -12.95 5.73 29.00
N LEU A 249 -12.79 7.04 28.92
CA LEU A 249 -13.81 7.93 28.34
C LEU A 249 -14.01 7.62 26.85
N MET A 250 -12.92 7.39 26.12
CA MET A 250 -12.98 7.04 24.70
C MET A 250 -13.72 5.71 24.48
N SER A 251 -13.38 4.66 25.25
CA SER A 251 -13.96 3.32 25.09
C SER A 251 -15.41 3.21 25.58
N THR A 252 -15.78 3.91 26.66
CA THR A 252 -17.11 3.79 27.29
C THR A 252 -18.13 4.80 26.79
N GLN A 253 -17.68 5.99 26.39
CA GLN A 253 -18.54 7.10 26.03
C GLN A 253 -18.29 7.65 24.61
N GLY A 254 -17.25 7.18 23.91
CA GLY A 254 -16.84 7.73 22.62
C GLY A 254 -16.31 9.18 22.72
N LEU A 255 -15.85 9.58 23.90
CA LEU A 255 -15.38 10.94 24.18
C LEU A 255 -13.86 11.01 24.18
N ALA A 256 -13.28 11.70 23.21
CA ALA A 256 -11.84 11.98 23.13
C ALA A 256 -11.48 13.15 24.06
N ALA A 257 -11.46 12.90 25.38
CA ALA A 257 -11.02 13.89 26.37
C ALA A 257 -9.48 13.91 26.41
N PRO A 258 -8.83 15.09 26.38
CA PRO A 258 -7.38 15.20 26.47
C PRO A 258 -6.83 14.50 27.74
N ALA A 259 -5.74 13.79 27.60
CA ALA A 259 -5.02 13.13 28.70
C ALA A 259 -3.53 13.42 28.62
N ASP A 260 -2.83 13.21 29.74
CA ASP A 260 -1.37 13.33 29.77
C ASP A 260 -0.73 12.09 29.11
N GLU A 261 0.29 12.30 28.27
CA GLU A 261 1.04 11.23 27.60
C GLU A 261 1.54 10.15 28.54
N ASN A 262 1.90 10.53 29.76
CA ASN A 262 2.46 9.64 30.80
C ASN A 262 1.39 9.03 31.71
N SER A 263 0.11 9.29 31.48
CA SER A 263 -0.98 8.69 32.27
C SER A 263 -1.11 7.20 31.96
N THR A 264 -1.37 6.40 32.96
CA THR A 264 -1.59 4.94 32.82
C THR A 264 -2.87 4.59 32.04
N ASN A 265 -3.74 5.57 31.84
CA ASN A 265 -5.05 5.44 31.17
C ASN A 265 -5.11 6.30 29.90
N THR A 266 -4.03 6.30 29.11
CA THR A 266 -3.92 7.12 27.90
C THR A 266 -3.87 6.23 26.66
N ALA A 267 -4.63 6.60 25.61
CA ALA A 267 -4.51 6.11 24.24
C ALA A 267 -4.01 7.24 23.34
N ALA A 268 -3.21 6.88 22.31
CA ALA A 268 -2.65 7.79 21.31
C ALA A 268 -3.07 7.36 19.91
#